data_bbe0626a694ad0c935d5a75cada92254
#
_entry.id   bbe0626a694ad0c935d5a75cada92254
#
_cell.length_a   1.000
_cell.length_b   1.000
_cell.length_c   1.000
_cell.angle_alpha   90.00
_cell.angle_beta   90.00
_cell.angle_gamma   90.00
#
_symmetry.space_group_name_H-M   'P 1'
#
loop_
_entity.id
_entity.type
_entity.pdbx_description
1 polymer ?
#
loop_
_entity_poly.entity_id
_entity_poly.type
_entity_poly.pdbx_seq_one_letter_code
_entity_poly.pdbx_strand_id
1 'polypeptide(L)'
;MSVNIRSLRHLLGWLIAGTRGGPTRARIIENLKETPQNANQLATSMKLDYKTVRHHLTVLEKNRIISSIGDKYGASYFLSQMMEENYVLFEEILNKLWKK
;
A
#
# COMPACT_ATOMS: atom_id res chain seq x y z
N MET A 1 -16.43 12.25 5.71
CA MET A 1 -16.73 11.05 6.53
C MET A 1 -15.46 10.60 7.23
N SER A 2 -15.52 10.42 8.52
CA SER A 2 -14.34 10.05 9.26
C SER A 2 -14.09 8.54 9.20
N VAL A 3 -12.84 8.19 9.27
CA VAL A 3 -12.42 6.79 9.26
C VAL A 3 -12.46 6.23 10.67
N ASN A 4 -12.95 5.01 10.81
CA ASN A 4 -12.88 4.30 12.09
C ASN A 4 -11.45 3.78 12.25
N ILE A 5 -10.72 4.39 13.19
CA ILE A 5 -9.31 4.05 13.41
C ILE A 5 -9.13 2.59 13.79
N ARG A 6 -10.03 2.04 14.60
CA ARG A 6 -9.94 0.63 14.99
C ARG A 6 -10.07 -0.29 13.78
N SER A 7 -11.03 0.00 12.90
CA SER A 7 -11.23 -0.79 11.69
C SER A 7 -10.04 -0.68 10.75
N LEU A 8 -9.49 0.52 10.61
CA LEU A 8 -8.33 0.73 9.76
C LEU A 8 -7.11 0.00 10.31
N ARG A 9 -6.90 0.06 11.62
CA ARG A 9 -5.80 -0.66 12.26
C ARG A 9 -5.93 -2.17 12.01
N HIS A 10 -7.14 -2.68 12.13
CA HIS A 10 -7.40 -4.09 11.90
C HIS A 10 -7.11 -4.48 10.45
N LEU A 11 -7.59 -3.67 9.51
CA LEU A 11 -7.38 -3.92 8.09
C LEU A 11 -5.90 -3.89 7.73
N LEU A 12 -5.19 -2.86 8.17
CA LEU A 12 -3.76 -2.74 7.90
C LEU A 12 -2.99 -3.89 8.55
N GLY A 13 -3.36 -4.25 9.77
CA GLY A 13 -2.75 -5.38 10.44
C GLY A 13 -2.88 -6.66 9.64
N TRP A 14 -4.07 -6.91 9.09
CA TRP A 14 -4.28 -8.09 8.26
C TRP A 14 -3.48 -8.01 6.95
N LEU A 15 -3.56 -6.88 6.26
CA LEU A 15 -2.90 -6.72 4.96
C LEU A 15 -1.38 -6.83 5.05
N ILE A 16 -0.79 -6.35 6.14
CA ILE A 16 0.65 -6.24 6.30
C ILE A 16 1.22 -7.37 7.16
N ALA A 17 0.55 -7.70 8.27
CA ALA A 17 1.06 -8.67 9.23
C ALA A 17 0.46 -10.05 9.06
N GLY A 18 -0.78 -10.12 8.64
CA GLY A 18 -1.53 -11.37 8.66
C GLY A 18 -1.45 -12.20 7.40
N THR A 19 -0.72 -11.74 6.38
CA THR A 19 -0.66 -12.45 5.11
C THR A 19 0.77 -12.51 4.60
N ARG A 20 1.02 -13.50 3.73
CA ARG A 20 2.35 -13.71 3.17
C ARG A 20 2.82 -12.49 2.34
N GLY A 21 1.90 -11.81 1.68
CA GLY A 21 2.25 -10.65 0.85
C GLY A 21 2.48 -9.37 1.61
N GLY A 22 2.39 -9.41 2.94
CA GLY A 22 2.49 -8.21 3.77
C GLY A 22 3.74 -7.40 3.59
N PRO A 23 4.94 -8.00 3.65
CA PRO A 23 6.18 -7.23 3.47
C PRO A 23 6.24 -6.51 2.13
N THR A 24 5.81 -7.16 1.05
CA THR A 24 5.78 -6.53 -0.27
C THR A 24 4.81 -5.37 -0.30
N ARG A 25 3.61 -5.56 0.28
CA ARG A 25 2.62 -4.48 0.32
C ARG A 25 3.11 -3.30 1.15
N ALA A 26 3.82 -3.56 2.25
CA ALA A 26 4.40 -2.49 3.05
C ALA A 26 5.39 -1.68 2.23
N ARG A 27 6.23 -2.34 1.44
CA ARG A 27 7.19 -1.64 0.59
C ARG A 27 6.50 -0.80 -0.48
N ILE A 28 5.40 -1.31 -1.05
CA ILE A 28 4.63 -0.53 -2.01
C ILE A 28 4.09 0.73 -1.37
N ILE A 29 3.51 0.61 -0.18
CA ILE A 29 2.97 1.77 0.53
C ILE A 29 4.06 2.80 0.80
N GLU A 30 5.23 2.35 1.27
CA GLU A 30 6.36 3.25 1.53
C GLU A 30 6.82 3.96 0.26
N ASN A 31 6.91 3.22 -0.84
CA ASN A 31 7.31 3.81 -2.11
C ASN A 31 6.31 4.88 -2.58
N LEU A 32 5.03 4.59 -2.45
CA LEU A 32 3.99 5.53 -2.90
C LEU A 32 3.88 6.73 -1.97
N LYS A 33 4.30 6.60 -0.72
CA LYS A 33 4.37 7.75 0.17
C LYS A 33 5.35 8.79 -0.36
N GLU A 34 6.44 8.35 -0.98
CA GLU A 34 7.44 9.24 -1.52
C GLU A 34 6.96 9.95 -2.78
N THR A 35 6.35 9.20 -3.71
CA THR A 35 5.90 9.76 -4.96
C THR A 35 4.94 8.80 -5.65
N PRO A 36 3.94 9.32 -6.37
CA PRO A 36 3.08 8.46 -7.19
C PRO A 36 3.89 7.73 -8.25
N GLN A 37 3.50 6.51 -8.53
CA GLN A 37 4.20 5.69 -9.52
C GLN A 37 3.21 4.75 -10.22
N ASN A 38 3.55 4.38 -11.46
CA ASN A 38 2.78 3.35 -12.14
C ASN A 38 3.33 1.96 -11.79
N ALA A 39 2.63 0.92 -12.24
CA ALA A 39 3.00 -0.45 -11.90
C ALA A 39 4.38 -0.83 -12.42
N ASN A 40 4.74 -0.38 -13.63
CA ASN A 40 6.05 -0.68 -14.20
C ASN A 40 7.17 -0.03 -13.40
N GLN A 41 6.96 1.21 -12.98
CA GLN A 41 7.95 1.92 -12.17
C GLN A 41 8.18 1.22 -10.85
N LEU A 42 7.07 0.79 -10.20
CA LEU A 42 7.18 0.05 -8.94
C LEU A 42 7.90 -1.27 -9.13
N ALA A 43 7.53 -2.01 -10.18
CA ALA A 43 8.17 -3.30 -10.45
C ALA A 43 9.67 -3.14 -10.65
N THR A 44 10.06 -2.12 -11.41
CA THR A 44 11.47 -1.85 -11.69
C THR A 44 12.22 -1.46 -10.41
N SER A 45 11.68 -0.48 -9.67
CA SER A 45 12.38 0.02 -8.49
C SER A 45 12.43 -1.02 -7.37
N MET A 46 11.42 -1.87 -7.27
CA MET A 46 11.38 -2.89 -6.23
C MET A 46 12.01 -4.21 -6.67
N LYS A 47 12.40 -4.30 -7.93
CA LYS A 47 12.97 -5.52 -8.51
C LYS A 47 12.03 -6.71 -8.37
N LEU A 48 10.78 -6.47 -8.68
CA LEU A 48 9.73 -7.47 -8.60
C LEU A 48 9.09 -7.68 -9.96
N ASP A 49 8.47 -8.84 -10.11
CA ASP A 49 7.70 -9.18 -11.28
C ASP A 49 6.49 -8.25 -11.41
N TYR A 50 6.20 -7.82 -12.64
CA TYR A 50 5.08 -6.92 -12.91
C TYR A 50 3.75 -7.51 -12.43
N LYS A 51 3.52 -8.80 -12.69
CA LYS A 51 2.27 -9.44 -12.27
C LYS A 51 2.12 -9.44 -10.75
N THR A 52 3.21 -9.67 -10.05
CA THR A 52 3.21 -9.65 -8.59
C THR A 52 2.82 -8.26 -8.09
N VAL A 53 3.44 -7.22 -8.65
CA VAL A 53 3.11 -5.85 -8.26
C VAL A 53 1.66 -5.54 -8.57
N ARG A 54 1.19 -5.90 -9.77
CA ARG A 54 -0.21 -5.68 -10.16
C ARG A 54 -1.17 -6.33 -9.18
N HIS A 55 -0.87 -7.55 -8.76
CA HIS A 55 -1.73 -8.24 -7.80
C HIS A 55 -1.85 -7.45 -6.50
N HIS A 56 -0.72 -6.99 -5.97
CA HIS A 56 -0.74 -6.25 -4.71
C HIS A 56 -1.41 -4.89 -4.85
N LEU A 57 -1.20 -4.22 -5.99
CA LEU A 57 -1.87 -2.95 -6.25
C LEU A 57 -3.39 -3.15 -6.29
N THR A 58 -3.86 -4.23 -6.91
CA THR A 58 -5.28 -4.53 -6.96
C THR A 58 -5.85 -4.72 -5.56
N VAL A 59 -5.16 -5.47 -4.71
CA VAL A 59 -5.60 -5.71 -3.34
C VAL A 59 -5.65 -4.40 -2.55
N LEU A 60 -4.60 -3.60 -2.65
CA LEU A 60 -4.52 -2.34 -1.91
C LEU A 60 -5.57 -1.34 -2.38
N GLU A 61 -5.80 -1.26 -3.69
CA GLU A 61 -6.80 -0.33 -4.22
C GLU A 61 -8.21 -0.76 -3.85
N LYS A 62 -8.48 -2.06 -3.91
CA LYS A 62 -9.77 -2.60 -3.52
C LYS A 62 -10.10 -2.27 -2.05
N ASN A 63 -9.09 -2.23 -1.22
CA ASN A 63 -9.25 -1.93 0.19
C ASN A 63 -9.07 -0.44 0.51
N ARG A 64 -9.01 0.40 -0.53
CA ARG A 64 -8.96 1.86 -0.41
C ARG A 64 -7.73 2.38 0.32
N ILE A 65 -6.66 1.60 0.30
CA ILE A 65 -5.39 2.03 0.85
C ILE A 65 -4.69 2.94 -0.16
N ILE A 66 -4.84 2.62 -1.44
CA ILE A 66 -4.28 3.42 -2.52
C ILE A 66 -5.38 3.76 -3.52
N SER A 67 -5.10 4.75 -4.36
CA SER A 67 -5.97 5.17 -5.44
C SER A 67 -5.16 5.25 -6.73
N SER A 68 -5.84 5.42 -7.85
CA SER A 68 -5.14 5.54 -9.12
C SER A 68 -5.82 6.56 -10.03
N ILE A 69 -5.03 7.12 -10.94
CA ILE A 69 -5.51 8.02 -11.98
C ILE A 69 -4.93 7.53 -13.29
N GLY A 70 -5.76 7.58 -14.35
CA GLY A 70 -5.34 7.15 -15.67
C GLY A 70 -6.01 5.85 -16.08
N ASP A 71 -5.65 5.39 -17.27
CA ASP A 71 -6.25 4.17 -17.77
C ASP A 71 -5.56 2.93 -17.19
N LYS A 72 -6.11 1.78 -17.55
CA LYS A 72 -5.73 0.50 -17.00
C LYS A 72 -4.23 0.21 -17.09
N TYR A 73 -3.59 0.60 -18.19
CA TYR A 73 -2.20 0.23 -18.43
C TYR A 73 -1.20 1.29 -17.97
N GLY A 74 -1.61 2.54 -17.96
CA GLY A 74 -0.73 3.64 -17.58
C GLY A 74 -1.13 4.31 -16.30
N ALA A 75 -1.97 3.68 -15.49
CA ALA A 75 -2.46 4.29 -14.27
C ALA A 75 -1.32 4.62 -13.32
N SER A 76 -1.38 5.82 -12.74
CA SER A 76 -0.47 6.23 -11.69
C SER A 76 -1.13 5.98 -10.35
N TYR A 77 -0.43 5.30 -9.47
CA TYR A 77 -0.94 4.95 -8.13
C TYR A 77 -0.38 5.88 -7.08
N PHE A 78 -1.17 6.14 -6.06
CA PHE A 78 -0.77 7.00 -4.94
C PHE A 78 -1.58 6.60 -3.71
N LEU A 79 -1.11 7.01 -2.54
CA LEU A 79 -1.85 6.71 -1.32
C LEU A 79 -3.19 7.44 -1.35
N SER A 80 -4.24 6.78 -0.88
CA SER A 80 -5.53 7.44 -0.75
C SER A 80 -5.42 8.55 0.29
N GLN A 81 -6.38 9.50 0.25
CA GLN A 81 -6.39 10.57 1.24
C GLN A 81 -6.47 10.00 2.65
N MET A 82 -7.29 8.97 2.83
CA MET A 82 -7.43 8.31 4.12
C MET A 82 -6.10 7.78 4.62
N MET A 83 -5.29 7.16 3.74
CA MET A 83 -3.98 6.65 4.12
C MET A 83 -2.99 7.77 4.40
N GLU A 84 -3.02 8.85 3.62
CA GLU A 84 -2.15 9.99 3.89
C GLU A 84 -2.41 10.55 5.27
N GLU A 85 -3.69 10.65 5.65
CA GLU A 85 -4.07 11.22 6.93
C GLU A 85 -3.77 10.30 8.11
N ASN A 86 -3.60 9.00 7.84
CA ASN A 86 -3.40 8.00 8.90
C ASN A 86 -2.10 7.22 8.74
N TYR A 87 -1.14 7.80 8.06
CA TYR A 87 0.12 7.10 7.79
C TYR A 87 0.86 6.68 9.06
N VAL A 88 0.72 7.46 10.14
CA VAL A 88 1.33 7.13 11.42
C VAL A 88 0.87 5.76 11.91
N LEU A 89 -0.39 5.41 11.65
CA LEU A 89 -0.92 4.11 12.03
C LEU A 89 -0.15 2.97 11.34
N PHE A 90 0.13 3.15 10.06
CA PHE A 90 0.91 2.20 9.29
C PHE A 90 2.33 2.08 9.87
N GLU A 91 2.95 3.21 10.20
CA GLU A 91 4.29 3.21 10.78
C GLU A 91 4.32 2.47 12.12
N GLU A 92 3.28 2.64 12.94
CA GLU A 92 3.18 1.93 14.21
C GLU A 92 3.13 0.42 14.00
N ILE A 93 2.38 -0.02 12.98
CA ILE A 93 2.28 -1.44 12.69
C ILE A 93 3.63 -2.00 12.24
N LEU A 94 4.34 -1.26 11.37
CA LEU A 94 5.66 -1.69 10.94
C LEU A 94 6.63 -1.81 12.09
N ASN A 95 6.60 -0.85 13.01
CA ASN A 95 7.49 -0.86 14.16
C ASN A 95 7.26 -2.07 15.05
N LYS A 96 6.02 -2.48 15.20
CA LYS A 96 5.71 -3.66 16.01
C LYS A 96 6.16 -4.94 15.34
N LEU A 97 6.04 -5.02 14.01
CA LEU A 97 6.34 -6.25 13.30
C LEU A 97 7.82 -6.45 13.06
N TRP A 98 8.51 -5.38 12.67
CA TRP A 98 9.88 -5.49 12.20
C TRP A 98 10.80 -4.57 12.97
N LYS A 99 10.53 -4.40 14.23
CA LYS A 99 11.35 -3.57 15.09
C LYS A 99 12.75 -4.18 15.22
N LYS A 100 13.72 -3.31 15.12
CA LYS A 100 15.12 -3.70 15.32
C LYS A 100 15.49 -3.61 16.77
#